data_66c1848f72d57f9df65ba8bcd1272f72
#
_entry.id   66c1848f72d57f9df65ba8bcd1272f72
#
_cell.length_a   1.000
_cell.length_b   1.000
_cell.length_c   1.000
_cell.angle_alpha   90.00
_cell.angle_beta   90.00
_cell.angle_gamma   90.00
#
_symmetry.space_group_name_H-M   'P 1'
#
loop_
_entity.id
_entity.type
_entity.pdbx_description
1 polymer ?
#
loop_
_entity_poly.entity_id
_entity_poly.type
_entity_poly.pdbx_seq_one_letter_code
_entity_poly.pdbx_strand_id
1 'polypeptide(L)'
;MDELAVKALAKINLGLDVLRRREDGYHEVKMVMQTIHLYDQLHLKKIESGIHLETNLGFLPVDESNLAYRAARLMKEKYQIEEGIDIRLNKRIPVAAGMAGGSTDAAGVLYGINELFNLGIKRKELMELGVQIGADVPYCIMRGTALAEGIGEKLTSLPPMVKCPVVIAKPQVSVST
;
A
#
# COMPACT_ATOMS: atom_id res chain seq x y z
N MET A 1 1.70 -4.85 23.15
CA MET A 1 2.44 -3.86 22.34
C MET A 1 1.49 -2.71 22.05
N ASP A 2 1.86 -1.47 22.39
CA ASP A 2 0.97 -0.31 22.26
C ASP A 2 1.32 0.58 21.08
N GLU A 3 2.50 0.37 20.49
CA GLU A 3 2.98 1.07 19.30
C GLU A 3 3.85 0.19 18.41
N LEU A 4 3.87 0.49 17.12
CA LEU A 4 4.62 -0.25 16.11
C LEU A 4 5.11 0.69 15.00
N ALA A 5 6.36 0.53 14.56
CA ALA A 5 6.89 1.19 13.37
C ALA A 5 6.91 0.23 12.17
N VAL A 6 6.40 0.69 11.02
CA VAL A 6 6.32 -0.11 9.79
C VAL A 6 6.98 0.65 8.64
N LYS A 7 7.77 -0.06 7.82
CA LYS A 7 8.30 0.46 6.56
C LYS A 7 7.36 0.08 5.40
N ALA A 8 6.75 1.07 4.78
CA ALA A 8 5.90 0.94 3.62
C ALA A 8 6.75 1.08 2.34
N LEU A 9 7.17 -0.05 1.78
CA LEU A 9 8.13 -0.11 0.67
C LEU A 9 7.49 0.23 -0.67
N ALA A 10 8.13 1.08 -1.46
CA ALA A 10 7.72 1.41 -2.83
C ALA A 10 7.86 0.23 -3.80
N LYS A 11 7.17 0.32 -4.94
CA LYS A 11 7.35 -0.59 -6.07
C LYS A 11 7.71 0.18 -7.34
N ILE A 12 8.30 -0.53 -8.27
CA ILE A 12 8.44 -0.13 -9.66
C ILE A 12 7.88 -1.23 -10.56
N ASN A 13 7.58 -0.91 -11.80
CA ASN A 13 7.29 -1.88 -12.84
C ASN A 13 8.55 -2.07 -13.68
N LEU A 14 9.09 -3.29 -13.73
CA LEU A 14 10.23 -3.65 -14.59
C LEU A 14 9.79 -3.80 -16.06
N GLY A 15 8.53 -4.15 -16.27
CA GLY A 15 7.86 -4.19 -17.56
C GLY A 15 6.37 -4.05 -17.35
N LEU A 16 5.68 -3.41 -18.29
CA LEU A 16 4.24 -3.21 -18.26
C LEU A 16 3.70 -3.21 -19.70
N ASP A 17 2.78 -4.14 -19.98
CA ASP A 17 2.02 -4.20 -21.21
C ASP A 17 0.55 -3.92 -20.91
N VAL A 18 -0.06 -3.04 -21.70
CA VAL A 18 -1.50 -2.83 -21.73
C VAL A 18 -2.08 -3.71 -22.83
N LEU A 19 -2.81 -4.77 -22.46
CA LEU A 19 -3.28 -5.78 -23.40
C LEU A 19 -4.53 -5.32 -24.14
N ARG A 20 -5.51 -4.77 -23.40
CA ARG A 20 -6.76 -4.27 -23.96
C ARG A 20 -7.51 -3.39 -22.96
N ARG A 21 -8.44 -2.59 -23.49
CA ARG A 21 -9.43 -1.91 -22.66
C ARG A 21 -10.57 -2.88 -22.34
N ARG A 22 -11.03 -2.90 -21.10
CA ARG A 22 -12.13 -3.72 -20.59
C ARG A 22 -13.46 -2.96 -20.70
N GLU A 23 -14.57 -3.68 -20.65
CA GLU A 23 -15.91 -3.08 -20.67
C GLU A 23 -16.21 -2.26 -19.39
N ASP A 24 -15.56 -2.60 -18.26
CA ASP A 24 -15.66 -1.87 -16.98
C ASP A 24 -14.85 -0.56 -16.95
N GLY A 25 -14.23 -0.18 -18.08
CA GLY A 25 -13.42 1.04 -18.23
C GLY A 25 -11.96 0.91 -17.81
N TYR A 26 -11.59 -0.16 -17.11
CA TYR A 26 -10.20 -0.48 -16.77
C TYR A 26 -9.44 -1.03 -17.97
N HIS A 27 -8.12 -1.12 -17.83
CA HIS A 27 -7.26 -1.81 -18.81
C HIS A 27 -6.81 -3.15 -18.24
N GLU A 28 -6.85 -4.18 -19.10
CA GLU A 28 -6.19 -5.44 -18.78
C GLU A 28 -4.70 -5.25 -19.02
N VAL A 29 -3.92 -5.52 -17.98
CA VAL A 29 -2.47 -5.32 -17.98
C VAL A 29 -1.73 -6.61 -17.67
N LYS A 30 -0.48 -6.66 -18.11
CA LYS A 30 0.50 -7.66 -17.70
C LYS A 30 1.78 -6.95 -17.33
N MET A 31 2.22 -7.08 -16.09
CA MET A 31 3.37 -6.33 -15.61
C MET A 31 4.21 -7.13 -14.61
N VAL A 32 5.50 -6.85 -14.61
CA VAL A 32 6.42 -7.37 -13.60
C VAL A 32 6.69 -6.28 -12.59
N MET A 33 6.17 -6.47 -11.39
CA MET A 33 6.35 -5.55 -10.26
C MET A 33 7.56 -5.94 -9.42
N GLN A 34 8.30 -4.95 -8.95
CA GLN A 34 9.45 -5.12 -8.07
C GLN A 34 9.40 -4.15 -6.89
N THR A 35 9.49 -4.71 -5.67
CA THR A 35 9.67 -3.91 -4.46
C THR A 35 11.09 -3.34 -4.41
N ILE A 36 11.20 -2.06 -4.02
CA ILE A 36 12.48 -1.35 -3.88
C ILE A 36 12.67 -0.81 -2.46
N HIS A 37 13.90 -0.46 -2.08
CA HIS A 37 14.25 0.01 -0.73
C HIS A 37 14.03 1.52 -0.50
N LEU A 38 13.17 2.16 -1.31
CA LEU A 38 12.57 3.45 -1.00
C LEU A 38 11.28 3.18 -0.21
N TYR A 39 11.04 3.88 0.90
CA TYR A 39 9.88 3.59 1.75
C TYR A 39 9.37 4.82 2.50
N ASP A 40 8.08 4.82 2.75
CA ASP A 40 7.43 5.68 3.73
C ASP A 40 7.50 5.02 5.12
N GLN A 41 7.51 5.83 6.16
CA GLN A 41 7.57 5.32 7.53
C GLN A 41 6.24 5.58 8.23
N LEU A 42 5.64 4.52 8.73
CA LEU A 42 4.43 4.56 9.54
C LEU A 42 4.79 4.31 11.00
N HIS A 43 4.24 5.12 11.89
CA HIS A 43 4.17 4.86 13.31
C HIS A 43 2.70 4.71 13.69
N LEU A 44 2.34 3.56 14.22
CA LEU A 44 1.00 3.20 14.64
C LEU A 44 0.98 3.08 16.15
N LYS A 45 0.02 3.72 16.80
CA LYS A 45 -0.12 3.69 18.25
C LYS A 45 -1.60 3.51 18.62
N LYS A 46 -1.87 2.66 19.62
CA LYS A 46 -3.20 2.56 20.22
C LYS A 46 -3.55 3.84 20.97
N ILE A 47 -4.79 4.30 20.79
CA ILE A 47 -5.38 5.41 21.53
C ILE A 47 -6.77 4.98 22.03
N GLU A 48 -7.40 5.80 22.86
CA GLU A 48 -8.67 5.47 23.49
C GLU A 48 -9.78 5.19 22.47
N SER A 49 -9.93 6.05 21.46
CA SER A 49 -10.97 5.87 20.44
C SER A 49 -10.64 6.59 19.14
N GLY A 50 -11.36 6.27 18.04
CA GLY A 50 -11.27 6.97 16.76
C GLY A 50 -10.08 6.56 15.90
N ILE A 51 -9.87 7.30 14.81
CA ILE A 51 -8.72 7.19 13.91
C ILE A 51 -8.15 8.59 13.77
N HIS A 52 -6.88 8.74 14.14
CA HIS A 52 -6.12 9.96 13.93
C HIS A 52 -5.03 9.67 12.89
N LEU A 53 -4.92 10.52 11.88
CA LEU A 53 -3.86 10.44 10.86
C LEU A 53 -3.17 11.79 10.75
N GLU A 54 -1.85 11.77 10.82
CA GLU A 54 -1.02 12.94 10.49
C GLU A 54 0.04 12.57 9.46
N THR A 55 0.47 13.55 8.65
CA THR A 55 1.52 13.37 7.65
C THR A 55 2.44 14.59 7.61
N ASN A 56 3.70 14.38 7.22
CA ASN A 56 4.67 15.46 6.99
C ASN A 56 4.39 16.30 5.73
N LEU A 57 3.42 15.94 4.89
CA LEU A 57 3.03 16.65 3.67
C LEU A 57 1.64 17.28 3.85
N GLY A 58 1.58 18.56 4.20
CA GLY A 58 0.33 19.26 4.54
C GLY A 58 -0.72 19.34 3.43
N PHE A 59 -0.38 18.98 2.18
CA PHE A 59 -1.33 18.92 1.07
C PHE A 59 -2.00 17.55 0.92
N LEU A 60 -1.53 16.52 1.63
CA LEU A 60 -2.17 15.21 1.62
C LEU A 60 -3.36 15.19 2.58
N PRO A 61 -4.49 14.60 2.15
CA PRO A 61 -5.64 14.46 3.04
C PRO A 61 -5.31 13.54 4.23
N VAL A 62 -5.95 13.80 5.35
CA VAL A 62 -5.83 13.02 6.59
C VAL A 62 -7.16 12.40 7.01
N ASP A 63 -8.08 12.26 6.07
CA ASP A 63 -9.44 11.74 6.20
C ASP A 63 -9.66 10.50 5.30
N GLU A 64 -10.92 10.16 5.03
CA GLU A 64 -11.35 9.01 4.21
C GLU A 64 -10.85 9.04 2.76
N SER A 65 -10.37 10.15 2.25
CA SER A 65 -9.74 10.22 0.94
C SER A 65 -8.30 9.68 0.95
N ASN A 66 -7.70 9.48 2.13
CA ASN A 66 -6.39 8.86 2.28
C ASN A 66 -6.51 7.33 2.43
N LEU A 67 -5.75 6.58 1.63
CA LEU A 67 -5.80 5.11 1.64
C LEU A 67 -5.34 4.49 2.97
N ALA A 68 -4.42 5.13 3.69
CA ALA A 68 -4.01 4.69 5.03
C ALA A 68 -5.14 4.82 6.05
N TYR A 69 -5.91 5.92 6.00
CA TYR A 69 -7.10 6.11 6.83
C TYR A 69 -8.17 5.07 6.50
N ARG A 70 -8.46 4.86 5.21
CA ARG A 70 -9.41 3.83 4.74
C ARG A 70 -9.03 2.44 5.21
N ALA A 71 -7.74 2.10 5.19
CA ALA A 71 -7.24 0.83 5.68
C ALA A 71 -7.51 0.65 7.18
N ALA A 72 -7.26 1.69 7.99
CA ALA A 72 -7.54 1.66 9.42
C ALA A 72 -9.04 1.52 9.70
N ARG A 73 -9.89 2.27 8.99
CA ARG A 73 -11.35 2.17 9.11
C ARG A 73 -11.84 0.76 8.76
N LEU A 74 -11.41 0.20 7.62
CA LEU A 74 -11.79 -1.14 7.20
C LEU A 74 -11.45 -2.20 8.27
N MET A 75 -10.25 -2.12 8.85
CA MET A 75 -9.83 -3.04 9.91
C MET A 75 -10.67 -2.90 11.17
N LYS A 76 -10.90 -1.65 11.62
CA LYS A 76 -11.72 -1.39 12.81
C LYS A 76 -13.15 -1.90 12.66
N GLU A 77 -13.79 -1.63 11.53
CA GLU A 77 -15.16 -2.05 11.25
C GLU A 77 -15.26 -3.58 11.14
N LYS A 78 -14.39 -4.20 10.35
CA LYS A 78 -14.44 -5.64 10.10
C LYS A 78 -14.15 -6.50 11.33
N TYR A 79 -13.19 -6.08 12.16
CA TYR A 79 -12.75 -6.82 13.33
C TYR A 79 -13.26 -6.26 14.66
N GLN A 80 -14.20 -5.31 14.60
CA GLN A 80 -14.88 -4.71 15.76
C GLN A 80 -13.89 -4.20 16.82
N ILE A 81 -12.82 -3.49 16.35
CA ILE A 81 -11.80 -2.93 17.22
C ILE A 81 -12.37 -1.65 17.87
N GLU A 82 -12.59 -1.69 19.17
CA GLU A 82 -13.14 -0.55 19.93
C GLU A 82 -12.09 0.55 20.14
N GLU A 83 -10.85 0.14 20.51
CA GLU A 83 -9.76 1.10 20.69
C GLU A 83 -9.49 1.88 19.40
N GLY A 84 -9.00 3.09 19.56
CA GLY A 84 -8.58 3.95 18.46
C GLY A 84 -7.14 3.67 18.01
N ILE A 85 -6.77 4.34 16.91
CA ILE A 85 -5.42 4.26 16.36
C ILE A 85 -4.93 5.63 15.92
N ASP A 86 -3.74 6.01 16.37
CA ASP A 86 -2.95 7.15 15.91
C ASP A 86 -1.96 6.66 14.84
N ILE A 87 -1.98 7.29 13.67
CA ILE A 87 -1.16 6.94 12.51
C ILE A 87 -0.32 8.16 12.15
N ARG A 88 1.00 8.07 12.33
CA ARG A 88 1.94 9.08 11.85
C ARG A 88 2.64 8.58 10.62
N LEU A 89 2.35 9.22 9.48
CA LEU A 89 2.83 8.85 8.15
C LEU A 89 3.90 9.83 7.67
N ASN A 90 5.15 9.40 7.69
CA ASN A 90 6.28 10.16 7.15
C ASN A 90 6.55 9.74 5.70
N LYS A 91 6.07 10.55 4.75
CA LYS A 91 6.18 10.34 3.30
C LYS A 91 7.58 10.67 2.80
N ARG A 92 8.15 9.73 2.05
CA ARG A 92 9.42 9.85 1.31
C ARG A 92 9.28 9.39 -0.14
N ILE A 93 8.33 8.50 -0.42
CA ILE A 93 7.98 8.08 -1.78
C ILE A 93 7.33 9.26 -2.48
N PRO A 94 7.84 9.71 -3.64
CA PRO A 94 7.23 10.81 -4.38
C PRO A 94 5.76 10.55 -4.69
N VAL A 95 4.93 11.55 -4.43
CA VAL A 95 3.48 11.45 -4.69
C VAL A 95 3.20 11.46 -6.18
N ALA A 96 2.22 10.69 -6.64
CA ALA A 96 1.81 10.56 -8.04
C ALA A 96 3.00 10.19 -8.98
N ALA A 97 3.86 9.28 -8.55
CA ALA A 97 5.03 8.84 -9.30
C ALA A 97 4.95 7.40 -9.83
N GLY A 98 3.77 6.76 -9.79
CA GLY A 98 3.59 5.37 -10.24
C GLY A 98 4.27 4.32 -9.33
N MET A 99 4.75 4.72 -8.14
CA MET A 99 5.47 3.87 -7.19
C MET A 99 4.59 3.30 -6.06
N ALA A 100 3.27 3.38 -6.21
CA ALA A 100 2.27 2.89 -5.27
C ALA A 100 2.39 3.43 -3.83
N GLY A 101 2.84 4.70 -3.63
CA GLY A 101 3.07 5.26 -2.30
C GLY A 101 1.85 5.16 -1.38
N GLY A 102 0.66 5.60 -1.82
CA GLY A 102 -0.58 5.48 -1.03
C GLY A 102 -1.00 4.03 -0.78
N SER A 103 -0.84 3.15 -1.77
CA SER A 103 -1.20 1.73 -1.65
C SER A 103 -0.28 1.00 -0.66
N THR A 104 1.01 1.34 -0.64
CA THR A 104 1.94 0.74 0.31
C THR A 104 1.73 1.28 1.73
N ASP A 105 1.29 2.54 1.88
CA ASP A 105 0.89 3.08 3.18
C ASP A 105 -0.32 2.30 3.73
N ALA A 106 -1.36 2.09 2.90
CA ALA A 106 -2.51 1.28 3.26
C ALA A 106 -2.12 -0.16 3.64
N ALA A 107 -1.25 -0.80 2.84
CA ALA A 107 -0.73 -2.13 3.14
C ALA A 107 0.02 -2.15 4.49
N GLY A 108 0.80 -1.13 4.77
CA GLY A 108 1.50 -0.96 6.05
C GLY A 108 0.56 -0.81 7.23
N VAL A 109 -0.56 -0.08 7.06
CA VAL A 109 -1.60 0.06 8.09
C VAL A 109 -2.35 -1.25 8.31
N LEU A 110 -2.75 -1.97 7.24
CA LEU A 110 -3.41 -3.29 7.38
C LEU A 110 -2.52 -4.26 8.17
N TYR A 111 -1.25 -4.36 7.78
CA TYR A 111 -0.27 -5.19 8.48
C TYR A 111 -0.06 -4.73 9.92
N GLY A 112 0.15 -3.43 10.12
CA GLY A 112 0.45 -2.87 11.44
C GLY A 112 -0.71 -3.03 12.43
N ILE A 113 -1.96 -2.87 12.01
CA ILE A 113 -3.13 -3.11 12.86
C ILE A 113 -3.25 -4.59 13.20
N ASN A 114 -3.03 -5.49 12.23
CA ASN A 114 -3.03 -6.93 12.49
C ASN A 114 -2.04 -7.30 13.61
N GLU A 115 -0.81 -6.78 13.57
CA GLU A 115 0.21 -7.02 14.59
C GLU A 115 -0.13 -6.34 15.92
N LEU A 116 -0.53 -5.05 15.87
CA LEU A 116 -0.76 -4.23 17.05
C LEU A 116 -1.90 -4.76 17.92
N PHE A 117 -2.95 -5.29 17.29
CA PHE A 117 -4.13 -5.86 17.95
C PHE A 117 -4.11 -7.39 18.04
N ASN A 118 -3.02 -8.05 17.61
CA ASN A 118 -2.86 -9.52 17.62
C ASN A 118 -4.04 -10.26 16.95
N LEU A 119 -4.50 -9.77 15.80
CA LEU A 119 -5.68 -10.33 15.13
C LEU A 119 -5.42 -11.70 14.49
N GLY A 120 -4.15 -12.06 14.24
CA GLY A 120 -3.76 -13.34 13.66
C GLY A 120 -4.21 -13.55 12.21
N ILE A 121 -4.48 -12.45 11.49
CA ILE A 121 -4.96 -12.49 10.11
C ILE A 121 -3.83 -12.96 9.19
N LYS A 122 -4.11 -13.96 8.37
CA LYS A 122 -3.13 -14.50 7.43
C LYS A 122 -2.87 -13.51 6.29
N ARG A 123 -1.66 -13.55 5.76
CA ARG A 123 -1.24 -12.67 4.64
C ARG A 123 -2.21 -12.69 3.45
N LYS A 124 -2.73 -13.88 3.09
CA LYS A 124 -3.70 -14.01 1.99
C LYS A 124 -4.97 -13.20 2.26
N GLU A 125 -5.50 -13.28 3.47
CA GLU A 125 -6.70 -12.53 3.86
C GLU A 125 -6.43 -11.02 3.91
N LEU A 126 -5.25 -10.58 4.39
CA LEU A 126 -4.86 -9.16 4.29
C LEU A 126 -4.80 -8.68 2.84
N MET A 127 -4.33 -9.52 1.90
CA MET A 127 -4.33 -9.18 0.48
C MET A 127 -5.76 -9.06 -0.08
N GLU A 128 -6.67 -9.94 0.30
CA GLU A 128 -8.09 -9.87 -0.07
C GLU A 128 -8.76 -8.59 0.45
N LEU A 129 -8.44 -8.16 1.67
CA LEU A 129 -8.86 -6.87 2.21
C LEU A 129 -8.26 -5.71 1.42
N GLY A 130 -7.00 -5.83 1.05
CA GLY A 130 -6.27 -4.81 0.29
C GLY A 130 -6.92 -4.49 -1.06
N VAL A 131 -7.52 -5.47 -1.75
CA VAL A 131 -8.25 -5.25 -3.02
C VAL A 131 -9.36 -4.21 -2.87
N GLN A 132 -10.06 -4.18 -1.72
CA GLN A 132 -11.15 -3.24 -1.45
C GLN A 132 -10.67 -1.79 -1.31
N ILE A 133 -9.38 -1.59 -1.06
CA ILE A 133 -8.77 -0.27 -0.87
C ILE A 133 -8.15 0.23 -2.17
N GLY A 134 -7.44 -0.65 -2.90
CA GLY A 134 -6.82 -0.32 -4.17
C GLY A 134 -6.09 -1.49 -4.81
N ALA A 135 -5.98 -1.47 -6.15
CA ALA A 135 -5.45 -2.57 -6.96
C ALA A 135 -3.98 -2.95 -6.63
N ASP A 136 -3.16 -1.98 -6.24
CA ASP A 136 -1.74 -2.22 -5.89
C ASP A 136 -1.55 -2.68 -4.43
N VAL A 137 -2.56 -2.55 -3.55
CA VAL A 137 -2.43 -2.88 -2.11
C VAL A 137 -2.07 -4.35 -1.88
N PRO A 138 -2.68 -5.33 -2.57
CA PRO A 138 -2.30 -6.74 -2.43
C PRO A 138 -0.83 -6.99 -2.75
N TYR A 139 -0.31 -6.37 -3.81
CA TYR A 139 1.11 -6.48 -4.14
C TYR A 139 2.00 -5.86 -3.05
N CYS A 140 1.62 -4.70 -2.50
CA CYS A 140 2.37 -4.05 -1.42
C CYS A 140 2.42 -4.91 -0.14
N ILE A 141 1.42 -5.76 0.11
CA ILE A 141 1.42 -6.76 1.17
C ILE A 141 2.31 -7.96 0.79
N MET A 142 2.22 -8.42 -0.47
CA MET A 142 2.97 -9.56 -0.98
C MET A 142 4.47 -9.28 -1.05
N ARG A 143 4.88 -8.13 -1.60
CA ARG A 143 6.27 -7.69 -1.83
C ARG A 143 7.06 -8.61 -2.76
N GLY A 144 8.34 -8.26 -2.99
CA GLY A 144 9.28 -9.04 -3.80
C GLY A 144 9.14 -8.76 -5.29
N THR A 145 9.37 -9.79 -6.12
CA THR A 145 9.16 -9.76 -7.57
C THR A 145 7.89 -10.54 -7.89
N ALA A 146 6.97 -9.95 -8.64
CA ALA A 146 5.70 -10.58 -8.99
C ALA A 146 5.26 -10.26 -10.42
N LEU A 147 4.65 -11.24 -11.08
CA LEU A 147 3.82 -11.03 -12.23
C LEU A 147 2.43 -10.60 -11.74
N ALA A 148 1.95 -9.47 -12.25
CA ALA A 148 0.61 -8.97 -12.00
C ALA A 148 -0.17 -8.93 -13.32
N GLU A 149 -1.37 -9.49 -13.29
CA GLU A 149 -2.28 -9.62 -14.44
C GLU A 149 -3.69 -9.13 -14.04
N GLY A 150 -4.62 -9.07 -14.99
CA GLY A 150 -5.94 -8.50 -14.79
C GLY A 150 -5.86 -6.98 -14.79
N ILE A 151 -6.34 -6.31 -13.73
CA ILE A 151 -6.13 -4.87 -13.48
C ILE A 151 -4.91 -4.62 -12.55
N GLY A 152 -4.12 -5.69 -12.27
CA GLY A 152 -2.97 -5.70 -11.36
C GLY A 152 -3.17 -6.52 -10.09
N GLU A 153 -4.34 -7.12 -9.90
CA GLU A 153 -4.74 -7.85 -8.69
C GLU A 153 -4.37 -9.34 -8.71
N LYS A 154 -4.17 -9.94 -9.91
CA LYS A 154 -3.80 -11.35 -10.03
C LYS A 154 -2.28 -11.50 -9.93
N LEU A 155 -1.82 -11.87 -8.76
CA LEU A 155 -0.40 -11.88 -8.44
C LEU A 155 0.17 -13.28 -8.43
N THR A 156 1.27 -13.46 -9.16
CA THR A 156 2.10 -14.67 -9.15
C THR A 156 3.51 -14.30 -8.72
N SER A 157 4.01 -14.94 -7.65
CA SER A 157 5.39 -14.72 -7.20
C SER A 157 6.40 -15.18 -8.24
N LEU A 158 7.39 -14.36 -8.51
CA LEU A 158 8.52 -14.69 -9.39
C LEU A 158 9.81 -14.87 -8.57
N PRO A 159 10.83 -15.51 -9.16
CA PRO A 159 12.16 -15.53 -8.55
C PRO A 159 12.63 -14.11 -8.22
N PRO A 160 13.36 -13.93 -7.11
CA PRO A 160 13.80 -12.61 -6.71
C PRO A 160 14.76 -12.01 -7.74
N MET A 161 14.58 -10.71 -8.01
CA MET A 161 15.52 -9.96 -8.83
C MET A 161 16.90 -9.92 -8.16
N VAL A 162 17.96 -9.97 -8.96
CA VAL A 162 19.32 -9.75 -8.46
C VAL A 162 19.44 -8.39 -7.79
N LYS A 163 20.18 -8.32 -6.69
CA LYS A 163 20.42 -7.06 -5.98
C LYS A 163 21.24 -6.11 -6.86
N CYS A 164 20.67 -4.97 -7.19
CA CYS A 164 21.32 -3.93 -7.96
C CYS A 164 20.87 -2.54 -7.49
N PRO A 165 21.68 -1.50 -7.70
CA PRO A 165 21.23 -0.12 -7.54
C PRO A 165 20.15 0.22 -8.58
N VAL A 166 19.13 0.98 -8.15
CA VAL A 166 18.07 1.50 -9.02
C VAL A 166 18.08 3.01 -8.95
N VAL A 167 18.24 3.68 -10.09
CA VAL A 167 18.15 5.14 -10.22
C VAL A 167 16.77 5.48 -10.77
N ILE A 168 16.05 6.36 -10.08
CA ILE A 168 14.71 6.80 -10.46
C ILE A 168 14.75 8.29 -10.75
N ALA A 169 14.32 8.67 -11.95
CA ALA A 169 14.14 10.06 -12.34
C ALA A 169 12.64 10.33 -12.50
N LYS A 170 12.09 11.23 -11.66
CA LYS A 170 10.71 11.70 -11.77
C LYS A 170 10.70 13.14 -12.27
N PRO A 171 10.20 13.41 -13.51
CA PRO A 171 10.00 14.77 -13.97
C PRO A 171 8.87 15.45 -13.20
N GLN A 172 8.81 16.79 -13.24
CA GLN A 172 7.77 17.56 -12.55
C GLN A 172 6.39 17.52 -13.24
N VAL A 173 6.19 16.56 -14.15
CA VAL A 173 4.93 16.34 -14.85
C VAL A 173 4.14 15.28 -14.09
N SER A 174 2.87 15.56 -13.81
CA SER A 174 1.93 14.58 -13.26
C SER A 174 1.30 13.79 -14.39
N VAL A 175 1.37 12.47 -14.33
CA VAL A 175 0.66 11.56 -15.23
C VAL A 175 -0.42 10.86 -14.41
N SER A 176 -1.69 10.99 -14.86
CA SER A 176 -2.79 10.21 -14.28
C SER A 176 -2.74 8.80 -14.85
N THR A 177 -2.77 7.83 -14.00
CA THR A 177 -2.91 6.40 -14.36
C THR A 177 -4.35 5.99 -14.27
#